data_dce026da6dd2270fb16f5a8a81164e1d
#
_entry.id   dce026da6dd2270fb16f5a8a81164e1d
#
_cell.length_a   1.000
_cell.length_b   1.000
_cell.length_c   1.000
_cell.angle_alpha   90.00
_cell.angle_beta   90.00
_cell.angle_gamma   90.00
#
_symmetry.space_group_name_H-M   'P 1'
#
loop_
_entity.id
_entity.type
_entity.pdbx_description
1 polymer ?
#
loop_
_entity_poly.entity_id
_entity_poly.type
_entity_poly.pdbx_seq_one_letter_code
_entity_poly.pdbx_strand_id
1 'polypeptide(L)'
;MKLSRRNVAVPAGVAALALAVVAIVSWLPRSDAAPVPDGSDRLPASTTTVAVAQSLTSTSSTTLAGPQTRFVLPGDDLAAMVAANPPLTTFVLAPGIHRGHSIEPRDGQVFRGEPGAVLSGAVVLSGFAERDGIWFIGGQGSDGQFHGQCDDDRPRCGYPEELFVDDAVLEHVESVSAVGPGRWHFDYDQDTVYLGNDPAGRVVELGVVPSAFHGDADNVTIEGLVIEKYAAPAQEGVIDSRRDREDRVGGSGWQIIDNVVRWNHGVGIAATTGAVVAGNQVYENGQLGLAAKGLGVTIEGNDIYGNNTAGFNSGWEAGGSKFAFTSGLVVRNNHVHDNDGPGLWTDIDNIDTRYEGNRVIDNDRMGIFHEISYDAVIADNEVRGNGFGFSAWLWGAGIAVSTSINVEIYGNVVEGNGDGIVGIEQDRSDAPASYGPLSLTGLDVHDNFVSGNEGWSGVGQDIGSNAVFTSAGNRFYDNTFDQAGTHFFWLNEEVTYKEWLEFGQS
;
A
#
# COMPACT_ATOMS: atom_id res chain seq x y z
N MET A 1 47.57 -15.10 -24.34
CA MET A 1 47.23 -13.76 -23.90
C MET A 1 46.45 -13.95 -22.61
N LYS A 2 47.06 -13.64 -21.47
CA LYS A 2 46.49 -13.93 -20.16
C LYS A 2 45.47 -12.85 -19.78
N LEU A 3 44.21 -13.21 -19.63
CA LEU A 3 43.16 -12.35 -19.07
C LEU A 3 43.25 -12.40 -17.54
N SER A 4 43.44 -11.26 -16.95
CA SER A 4 43.58 -11.05 -15.50
C SER A 4 42.21 -11.20 -14.84
N ARG A 5 42.11 -12.03 -13.80
CA ARG A 5 41.00 -12.11 -12.88
C ARG A 5 40.87 -10.75 -12.15
N ARG A 6 39.77 -10.05 -12.32
CA ARG A 6 39.39 -8.95 -11.43
C ARG A 6 38.62 -9.56 -10.25
N ASN A 7 39.25 -9.51 -9.08
CA ASN A 7 38.55 -9.70 -7.82
C ASN A 7 37.58 -8.52 -7.65
N VAL A 8 36.30 -8.78 -7.72
CA VAL A 8 35.27 -7.81 -7.30
C VAL A 8 35.17 -7.94 -5.79
N ALA A 9 35.77 -6.99 -5.07
CA ALA A 9 35.54 -6.84 -3.64
C ALA A 9 34.14 -6.28 -3.45
N VAL A 10 33.26 -7.00 -2.75
CA VAL A 10 31.97 -6.52 -2.27
C VAL A 10 32.26 -5.37 -1.29
N PRO A 11 31.71 -4.17 -1.52
CA PRO A 11 31.90 -3.07 -0.58
C PRO A 11 31.18 -3.40 0.73
N ALA A 12 31.85 -3.23 1.86
CA ALA A 12 31.33 -3.41 3.22
C ALA A 12 30.24 -2.37 3.62
N GLY A 13 29.59 -1.75 2.66
CA GLY A 13 28.53 -0.74 2.85
C GLY A 13 27.10 -1.29 2.69
N VAL A 14 26.94 -2.50 2.15
CA VAL A 14 25.59 -3.06 1.87
C VAL A 14 24.87 -3.55 3.14
N ALA A 15 25.62 -3.91 4.19
CA ALA A 15 25.04 -4.33 5.47
C ALA A 15 24.41 -3.20 6.31
N ALA A 16 24.64 -1.93 5.97
CA ALA A 16 24.16 -0.80 6.76
C ALA A 16 22.76 -0.29 6.34
N LEU A 17 22.27 -0.64 5.13
CA LEU A 17 20.94 -0.18 4.68
C LEU A 17 19.78 -1.09 5.13
N ALA A 18 20.05 -2.36 5.44
CA ALA A 18 19.03 -3.28 5.98
C ALA A 18 18.64 -2.96 7.45
N LEU A 19 19.45 -2.18 8.17
CA LEU A 19 19.25 -1.86 9.58
C LEU A 19 18.30 -0.65 9.84
N ALA A 20 17.90 0.10 8.82
CA ALA A 20 17.08 1.29 9.01
C ALA A 20 15.56 1.00 9.12
N VAL A 21 15.11 -0.20 8.77
CA VAL A 21 13.66 -0.58 8.80
C VAL A 21 13.19 -0.98 10.20
N VAL A 22 14.09 -1.20 11.16
CA VAL A 22 13.81 -1.83 12.46
C VAL A 22 13.49 -0.83 13.59
N ALA A 23 13.67 0.47 13.41
CA ALA A 23 13.64 1.44 14.52
C ALA A 23 12.25 1.90 14.99
N ILE A 24 11.12 1.42 14.45
CA ILE A 24 9.78 1.97 14.75
C ILE A 24 8.93 1.09 15.70
N VAL A 25 9.36 -0.12 16.07
CA VAL A 25 8.53 -1.01 16.94
C VAL A 25 8.81 -0.84 18.45
N SER A 26 9.73 0.00 18.90
CA SER A 26 10.20 0.03 20.30
C SER A 26 9.41 0.93 21.26
N TRP A 27 8.20 1.38 20.93
CA TRP A 27 7.37 2.17 21.86
C TRP A 27 5.93 1.63 21.97
N LEU A 28 5.76 0.49 22.68
CA LEU A 28 4.47 0.11 23.23
C LEU A 28 4.64 -0.16 24.75
N PRO A 29 3.82 0.46 25.61
CA PRO A 29 3.80 0.12 27.02
C PRO A 29 3.21 -1.29 27.20
N ARG A 30 3.92 -2.17 27.92
CA ARG A 30 3.40 -3.46 28.35
C ARG A 30 2.22 -3.24 29.29
N SER A 31 1.03 -3.67 28.88
CA SER A 31 -0.10 -3.82 29.80
C SER A 31 0.01 -5.18 30.48
N ASP A 32 0.14 -5.16 31.81
CA ASP A 32 0.09 -6.35 32.65
C ASP A 32 -1.29 -7.01 32.53
N ALA A 33 -1.35 -8.21 32.00
CA ALA A 33 -2.56 -9.01 31.98
C ALA A 33 -2.82 -9.58 33.38
N ALA A 34 -3.97 -9.24 33.95
CA ALA A 34 -4.46 -9.87 35.20
C ALA A 34 -4.99 -11.29 34.94
N PRO A 35 -4.84 -12.22 35.87
CA PRO A 35 -5.25 -13.61 35.66
C PRO A 35 -6.78 -13.80 35.72
N VAL A 36 -7.27 -14.64 34.78
CA VAL A 36 -8.67 -15.07 34.70
C VAL A 36 -8.95 -16.06 35.83
N PRO A 37 -10.01 -15.91 36.64
CA PRO A 37 -10.39 -16.91 37.62
C PRO A 37 -11.21 -18.03 36.98
N ASP A 38 -10.82 -19.26 37.28
CA ASP A 38 -11.56 -20.51 37.07
C ASP A 38 -12.79 -20.53 38.00
N GLY A 39 -13.97 -20.74 37.47
CA GLY A 39 -15.22 -20.72 38.25
C GLY A 39 -16.29 -21.66 37.69
N SER A 40 -16.09 -22.95 37.94
CA SER A 40 -17.20 -23.91 37.89
C SER A 40 -18.05 -23.77 39.16
N ASP A 41 -19.24 -23.19 39.09
CA ASP A 41 -20.31 -23.44 40.06
C ASP A 41 -21.70 -23.35 39.42
N ARG A 42 -22.41 -24.46 39.59
CA ARG A 42 -23.83 -24.64 39.24
C ARG A 42 -24.72 -23.94 40.25
N LEU A 43 -25.67 -23.14 39.78
CA LEU A 43 -26.77 -22.62 40.59
C LEU A 43 -28.09 -23.35 40.31
N PRO A 44 -28.92 -23.58 41.35
CA PRO A 44 -30.16 -24.32 41.25
C PRO A 44 -31.33 -23.43 40.76
N ALA A 45 -32.26 -24.06 40.05
CA ALA A 45 -33.50 -23.46 39.59
C ALA A 45 -34.41 -23.03 40.76
N SER A 46 -34.82 -21.76 40.75
CA SER A 46 -35.89 -21.26 41.65
C SER A 46 -37.01 -20.68 40.78
N THR A 47 -38.15 -21.33 40.80
CA THR A 47 -39.42 -20.90 40.22
C THR A 47 -40.06 -19.84 41.09
N THR A 48 -40.18 -18.60 40.61
CA THR A 48 -41.03 -17.57 41.23
C THR A 48 -42.00 -17.05 40.19
N THR A 49 -43.26 -17.30 40.44
CA THR A 49 -44.39 -16.77 39.65
C THR A 49 -44.62 -15.32 40.06
N VAL A 50 -44.50 -14.39 39.08
CA VAL A 50 -44.85 -12.97 39.28
C VAL A 50 -45.94 -12.58 38.33
N ALA A 51 -46.99 -11.98 38.90
CA ALA A 51 -48.20 -11.53 38.21
C ALA A 51 -47.92 -10.42 37.19
N VAL A 52 -48.53 -10.55 36.03
CA VAL A 52 -48.49 -9.56 34.93
C VAL A 52 -49.37 -8.37 35.28
N ALA A 53 -48.78 -7.20 35.58
CA ALA A 53 -49.51 -5.93 35.45
C ALA A 53 -49.26 -5.37 34.05
N GLN A 54 -50.26 -5.32 33.23
CA GLN A 54 -50.23 -4.66 31.91
C GLN A 54 -50.15 -3.16 32.09
N SER A 55 -48.96 -2.58 31.88
CA SER A 55 -48.76 -1.16 31.62
C SER A 55 -48.75 -0.96 30.08
N LEU A 56 -49.75 -0.31 29.55
CA LEU A 56 -49.81 0.14 28.16
C LEU A 56 -48.80 1.29 28.01
N THR A 57 -47.54 0.97 27.73
CA THR A 57 -46.57 1.95 27.19
C THR A 57 -46.79 2.01 25.67
N SER A 58 -47.21 3.18 25.19
CA SER A 58 -47.24 3.48 23.75
C SER A 58 -45.80 3.38 23.23
N THR A 59 -45.49 2.27 22.54
CA THR A 59 -44.32 2.17 21.70
C THR A 59 -44.51 3.12 20.52
N SER A 60 -43.81 4.25 20.54
CA SER A 60 -43.54 4.99 19.31
C SER A 60 -42.84 4.03 18.37
N SER A 61 -43.54 3.51 17.39
CA SER A 61 -42.97 2.80 16.26
C SER A 61 -42.15 3.83 15.48
N THR A 62 -40.84 3.88 15.75
CA THR A 62 -39.89 4.48 14.82
C THR A 62 -39.96 3.61 13.55
N THR A 63 -40.75 4.05 12.59
CA THR A 63 -40.68 3.50 11.24
C THR A 63 -39.27 3.69 10.78
N LEU A 64 -38.50 2.62 10.63
CA LEU A 64 -37.20 2.68 9.95
C LEU A 64 -37.51 3.24 8.56
N ALA A 65 -37.07 4.48 8.32
CA ALA A 65 -37.14 5.05 6.98
C ALA A 65 -36.36 4.11 6.06
N GLY A 66 -36.97 3.63 5.00
CA GLY A 66 -36.30 2.79 4.00
C GLY A 66 -35.12 3.54 3.38
N PRO A 67 -34.29 2.86 2.57
CA PRO A 67 -33.14 3.46 1.92
C PRO A 67 -33.52 4.78 1.26
N GLN A 68 -32.79 5.85 1.61
CA GLN A 68 -33.07 7.20 1.08
C GLN A 68 -31.98 7.54 0.07
N THR A 69 -32.35 8.24 -1.00
CA THR A 69 -31.37 8.80 -1.95
C THR A 69 -31.30 10.32 -1.76
N ARG A 70 -30.08 10.85 -1.77
CA ARG A 70 -29.76 12.28 -1.74
C ARG A 70 -28.92 12.62 -2.95
N PHE A 71 -29.29 13.66 -3.67
CA PHE A 71 -28.47 14.21 -4.75
C PHE A 71 -27.60 15.30 -4.15
N VAL A 72 -26.33 15.33 -4.56
CA VAL A 72 -25.29 16.24 -4.08
C VAL A 72 -24.80 17.04 -5.27
N LEU A 73 -24.91 18.36 -5.21
CA LEU A 73 -24.41 19.27 -6.24
C LEU A 73 -23.02 19.81 -5.84
N PRO A 74 -22.17 20.21 -6.80
CA PRO A 74 -20.96 20.95 -6.49
C PRO A 74 -21.32 22.20 -5.65
N GLY A 75 -20.63 22.31 -4.48
CA GLY A 75 -20.89 23.39 -3.52
C GLY A 75 -21.83 23.05 -2.36
N ASP A 76 -22.53 21.91 -2.41
CA ASP A 76 -23.23 21.39 -1.23
C ASP A 76 -22.22 20.94 -0.17
N ASP A 77 -22.56 21.07 1.10
CA ASP A 77 -21.75 20.52 2.22
C ASP A 77 -22.06 19.02 2.40
N LEU A 78 -21.32 18.19 1.64
CA LEU A 78 -21.52 16.74 1.66
C LEU A 78 -21.26 16.15 3.05
N ALA A 79 -20.27 16.62 3.80
CA ALA A 79 -19.97 16.10 5.14
C ALA A 79 -21.15 16.37 6.09
N ALA A 80 -21.72 17.57 6.07
CA ALA A 80 -22.91 17.89 6.85
C ALA A 80 -24.13 17.08 6.40
N MET A 81 -24.29 16.83 5.09
CA MET A 81 -25.36 15.97 4.57
C MET A 81 -25.23 14.54 5.06
N VAL A 82 -24.02 13.96 5.05
CA VAL A 82 -23.74 12.62 5.57
C VAL A 82 -24.07 12.53 7.05
N ALA A 83 -23.61 13.48 7.86
CA ALA A 83 -23.90 13.54 9.29
C ALA A 83 -25.40 13.68 9.60
N ALA A 84 -26.17 14.33 8.75
CA ALA A 84 -27.61 14.57 8.94
C ALA A 84 -28.50 13.43 8.45
N ASN A 85 -27.99 12.47 7.69
CA ASN A 85 -28.78 11.37 7.11
C ASN A 85 -28.48 10.03 7.81
N PRO A 86 -29.46 9.12 7.90
CA PRO A 86 -29.30 7.84 8.60
C PRO A 86 -28.35 6.89 7.85
N PRO A 87 -27.91 5.79 8.50
CA PRO A 87 -27.32 4.62 7.81
C PRO A 87 -28.15 4.18 6.59
N LEU A 88 -27.50 3.49 5.65
CA LEU A 88 -28.11 2.99 4.41
C LEU A 88 -28.60 4.09 3.43
N THR A 89 -28.20 5.36 3.63
CA THR A 89 -28.50 6.43 2.68
C THR A 89 -27.55 6.36 1.48
N THR A 90 -28.09 6.52 0.27
CA THR A 90 -27.33 6.68 -0.96
C THR A 90 -27.15 8.16 -1.29
N PHE A 91 -25.92 8.60 -1.47
CA PHE A 91 -25.56 9.93 -1.96
C PHE A 91 -25.13 9.81 -3.43
N VAL A 92 -25.81 10.53 -4.31
CA VAL A 92 -25.48 10.58 -5.75
C VAL A 92 -24.86 11.93 -6.04
N LEU A 93 -23.57 11.93 -6.36
CA LEU A 93 -22.79 13.14 -6.64
C LEU A 93 -22.95 13.52 -8.11
N ALA A 94 -23.45 14.71 -8.37
CA ALA A 94 -23.60 15.25 -9.72
C ALA A 94 -22.23 15.54 -10.37
N PRO A 95 -22.15 15.61 -11.73
CA PRO A 95 -20.93 16.02 -12.42
C PRO A 95 -20.41 17.36 -11.95
N GLY A 96 -19.09 17.48 -11.84
CA GLY A 96 -18.38 18.69 -11.40
C GLY A 96 -17.48 18.43 -10.21
N ILE A 97 -16.80 19.48 -9.73
CA ILE A 97 -15.79 19.38 -8.68
C ILE A 97 -16.43 19.70 -7.33
N HIS A 98 -16.45 18.71 -6.44
CA HIS A 98 -16.86 18.80 -5.04
C HIS A 98 -15.59 18.96 -4.19
N ARG A 99 -15.33 20.18 -3.67
CA ARG A 99 -14.06 20.52 -3.02
C ARG A 99 -14.14 20.54 -1.50
N GLY A 100 -13.03 20.12 -0.86
CA GLY A 100 -12.78 20.34 0.55
C GLY A 100 -13.57 19.43 1.49
N HIS A 101 -14.10 18.32 0.98
CA HIS A 101 -14.86 17.38 1.79
C HIS A 101 -13.95 16.31 2.39
N SER A 102 -14.07 16.12 3.71
CA SER A 102 -13.59 14.96 4.46
C SER A 102 -14.80 14.27 5.06
N ILE A 103 -15.07 13.04 4.67
CA ILE A 103 -16.33 12.33 4.88
C ILE A 103 -16.11 11.19 5.86
N GLU A 104 -16.86 11.20 6.96
CA GLU A 104 -16.99 10.07 7.88
C GLU A 104 -18.34 9.38 7.62
N PRO A 105 -18.35 8.26 6.88
CA PRO A 105 -19.56 7.53 6.54
C PRO A 105 -20.26 6.93 7.76
N ARG A 106 -21.52 6.53 7.58
CA ARG A 106 -22.27 5.66 8.48
C ARG A 106 -22.54 4.30 7.83
N ASP A 107 -22.81 3.30 8.64
CA ASP A 107 -23.02 1.93 8.19
C ASP A 107 -23.95 1.81 6.96
N GLY A 108 -23.45 1.11 5.95
CA GLY A 108 -24.16 0.82 4.73
C GLY A 108 -24.48 2.04 3.85
N GLN A 109 -23.87 3.19 4.07
CA GLN A 109 -24.02 4.32 3.17
C GLN A 109 -23.32 4.07 1.84
N VAL A 110 -23.92 4.60 0.78
CA VAL A 110 -23.41 4.47 -0.60
C VAL A 110 -23.12 5.85 -1.17
N PHE A 111 -21.93 6.03 -1.72
CA PHE A 111 -21.47 7.23 -2.42
C PHE A 111 -21.25 6.89 -3.88
N ARG A 112 -22.11 7.38 -4.75
CA ARG A 112 -22.08 7.09 -6.19
C ARG A 112 -21.84 8.36 -6.98
N GLY A 113 -20.78 8.39 -7.81
CA GLY A 113 -20.53 9.44 -8.76
C GLY A 113 -21.33 9.27 -10.05
N GLU A 114 -21.97 10.34 -10.52
CA GLU A 114 -22.36 10.41 -11.92
C GLU A 114 -21.10 10.68 -12.79
N PRO A 115 -21.08 10.27 -14.07
CA PRO A 115 -19.91 10.51 -14.93
C PRO A 115 -19.44 11.96 -14.90
N GLY A 116 -18.20 12.19 -14.45
CA GLY A 116 -17.61 13.51 -14.24
C GLY A 116 -17.76 14.10 -12.85
N ALA A 117 -18.22 13.33 -11.86
CA ALA A 117 -18.17 13.72 -10.45
C ALA A 117 -16.74 13.57 -9.90
N VAL A 118 -16.20 14.64 -9.33
CA VAL A 118 -14.83 14.71 -8.79
C VAL A 118 -14.88 15.17 -7.34
N LEU A 119 -14.32 14.39 -6.42
CA LEU A 119 -13.97 14.85 -5.07
C LEU A 119 -12.53 15.35 -5.09
N SER A 120 -12.30 16.60 -4.67
CA SER A 120 -10.97 17.19 -4.64
C SER A 120 -10.63 17.74 -3.24
N GLY A 121 -9.46 17.33 -2.72
CA GLY A 121 -8.92 17.80 -1.45
C GLY A 121 -8.22 19.14 -1.54
N ALA A 122 -8.13 19.73 -2.74
CA ALA A 122 -7.38 20.97 -2.95
C ALA A 122 -8.23 22.23 -2.90
N VAL A 123 -7.59 23.29 -2.45
CA VAL A 123 -8.09 24.68 -2.56
C VAL A 123 -7.43 25.39 -3.74
N VAL A 124 -8.18 26.31 -4.40
CA VAL A 124 -7.64 27.12 -5.47
C VAL A 124 -6.96 28.36 -4.87
N LEU A 125 -5.69 28.56 -5.18
CA LEU A 125 -4.91 29.71 -4.76
C LEU A 125 -5.00 30.84 -5.78
N SER A 126 -5.19 32.07 -5.30
CA SER A 126 -5.23 33.26 -6.14
C SER A 126 -4.71 34.48 -5.37
N GLY A 127 -4.24 35.49 -6.10
CA GLY A 127 -3.73 36.71 -5.48
C GLY A 127 -2.25 36.62 -5.10
N PHE A 128 -1.47 35.86 -5.85
CA PHE A 128 -0.01 35.81 -5.71
C PHE A 128 0.62 37.18 -5.89
N ALA A 129 1.60 37.49 -5.06
CA ALA A 129 2.56 38.57 -5.27
C ALA A 129 3.84 38.01 -5.88
N GLU A 130 4.61 38.89 -6.55
CA GLU A 130 5.89 38.48 -7.19
C GLU A 130 7.04 39.28 -6.58
N ARG A 131 8.17 38.61 -6.38
CA ARG A 131 9.45 39.21 -6.02
C ARG A 131 10.61 38.41 -6.63
N ASP A 132 11.43 39.09 -7.42
CA ASP A 132 12.65 38.52 -8.03
C ASP A 132 12.40 37.26 -8.87
N GLY A 133 11.24 37.17 -9.55
CA GLY A 133 10.86 36.03 -10.38
C GLY A 133 10.25 34.85 -9.61
N ILE A 134 10.03 35.01 -8.30
CA ILE A 134 9.35 34.01 -7.45
C ILE A 134 7.98 34.55 -7.06
N TRP A 135 6.95 33.75 -7.28
CA TRP A 135 5.58 34.05 -6.89
C TRP A 135 5.31 33.52 -5.47
N PHE A 136 4.55 34.29 -4.65
CA PHE A 136 4.23 33.83 -3.29
C PHE A 136 2.85 34.28 -2.85
N ILE A 137 2.26 33.50 -1.92
CA ILE A 137 0.98 33.81 -1.28
C ILE A 137 1.04 33.39 0.19
N GLY A 138 0.74 34.31 1.09
CA GLY A 138 0.68 34.08 2.54
C GLY A 138 -0.70 33.64 3.02
N GLY A 139 -0.79 33.27 4.30
CA GLY A 139 -2.02 32.87 4.98
C GLY A 139 -2.49 31.46 4.61
N GLN A 140 -1.56 30.60 4.21
CA GLN A 140 -1.80 29.19 3.93
C GLN A 140 -1.44 28.36 5.17
N GLY A 141 -2.32 28.35 6.19
CA GLY A 141 -2.05 27.67 7.44
C GLY A 141 -2.00 26.14 7.26
N SER A 142 -0.90 25.52 7.70
CA SER A 142 -0.74 24.08 7.86
C SER A 142 0.22 23.83 9.02
N ASP A 143 0.00 22.74 9.77
CA ASP A 143 0.83 22.39 10.93
C ASP A 143 2.24 21.88 10.54
N GLY A 144 2.51 21.67 9.24
CA GLY A 144 3.81 21.21 8.76
C GLY A 144 4.20 19.85 9.31
N GLN A 145 3.25 18.95 9.45
CA GLN A 145 3.51 17.59 9.96
C GLN A 145 4.31 16.78 8.94
N PHE A 146 5.47 16.31 9.37
CA PHE A 146 6.34 15.45 8.57
C PHE A 146 6.23 14.02 9.03
N HIS A 147 5.92 13.08 8.12
CA HIS A 147 5.92 11.66 8.39
C HIS A 147 6.46 10.87 7.19
N GLY A 148 7.32 9.88 7.45
CA GLY A 148 7.86 8.96 6.45
C GLY A 148 9.37 9.06 6.29
N GLN A 149 9.91 8.22 5.41
CA GLN A 149 11.32 8.24 5.00
C GLN A 149 11.38 8.61 3.52
N CYS A 150 12.16 9.61 3.21
CA CYS A 150 12.33 10.13 1.86
C CYS A 150 13.59 9.59 1.21
N ASP A 151 13.61 9.55 -0.11
CA ASP A 151 14.85 9.44 -0.86
C ASP A 151 15.68 10.72 -0.70
N ASP A 152 17.02 10.60 -0.83
CA ASP A 152 17.97 11.68 -0.54
C ASP A 152 17.73 12.94 -1.40
N ASP A 153 17.22 12.76 -2.61
CA ASP A 153 16.91 13.86 -3.54
C ASP A 153 15.48 14.43 -3.39
N ARG A 154 14.67 13.86 -2.50
CA ARG A 154 13.27 14.25 -2.23
C ARG A 154 13.02 14.57 -0.75
N PRO A 155 13.81 15.43 -0.12
CA PRO A 155 13.82 15.60 1.34
C PRO A 155 12.51 16.15 1.94
N ARG A 156 11.56 16.54 1.09
CA ARG A 156 10.25 17.07 1.49
C ARG A 156 9.09 16.09 1.28
N CYS A 157 9.38 14.85 0.90
CA CYS A 157 8.35 13.84 0.62
C CYS A 157 7.37 13.60 1.79
N GLY A 158 7.77 13.79 3.02
CA GLY A 158 6.94 13.52 4.19
C GLY A 158 5.97 14.64 4.59
N TYR A 159 5.97 15.78 3.86
CA TYR A 159 4.97 16.83 4.05
C TYR A 159 3.79 16.58 3.10
N PRO A 160 2.55 16.50 3.60
CA PRO A 160 1.45 15.97 2.81
C PRO A 160 0.86 16.92 1.78
N GLU A 161 1.18 18.21 1.83
CA GLU A 161 0.68 19.19 0.86
C GLU A 161 1.38 19.03 -0.48
N GLU A 162 0.57 18.96 -1.55
CA GLU A 162 1.04 18.97 -2.94
C GLU A 162 0.51 20.21 -3.66
N LEU A 163 1.34 20.82 -4.50
CA LEU A 163 0.96 21.97 -5.32
C LEU A 163 0.82 21.56 -6.79
N PHE A 164 -0.29 21.96 -7.39
CA PHE A 164 -0.62 21.69 -8.78
C PHE A 164 -0.76 22.99 -9.55
N VAL A 165 -0.27 23.02 -10.80
CA VAL A 165 -0.50 24.09 -11.75
C VAL A 165 -1.08 23.50 -13.04
N ASP A 166 -2.34 23.78 -13.34
CA ASP A 166 -3.10 23.17 -14.44
C ASP A 166 -3.01 21.64 -14.41
N ASP A 167 -3.29 21.04 -13.27
CA ASP A 167 -3.23 19.61 -12.97
C ASP A 167 -1.84 18.95 -12.99
N ALA A 168 -0.76 19.71 -13.25
CA ALA A 168 0.59 19.19 -13.14
C ALA A 168 1.12 19.38 -11.71
N VAL A 169 1.53 18.28 -11.04
CA VAL A 169 2.18 18.30 -9.72
C VAL A 169 3.56 18.96 -9.83
N LEU A 170 3.93 19.77 -8.84
CA LEU A 170 5.23 20.41 -8.76
C LEU A 170 6.10 19.80 -7.67
N GLU A 171 7.41 19.80 -7.85
CA GLU A 171 8.38 19.32 -6.87
C GLU A 171 8.43 20.23 -5.63
N HIS A 172 8.20 19.66 -4.44
CA HIS A 172 8.31 20.35 -3.15
C HIS A 172 9.77 20.42 -2.72
N VAL A 173 10.37 21.62 -2.72
CA VAL A 173 11.79 21.83 -2.43
C VAL A 173 12.03 22.37 -1.02
N GLU A 174 13.25 22.17 -0.47
CA GLU A 174 13.59 22.48 0.93
C GLU A 174 13.54 23.96 1.30
N SER A 175 13.77 24.85 0.34
CA SER A 175 13.90 26.29 0.64
C SER A 175 13.45 27.17 -0.52
N VAL A 176 13.12 28.42 -0.21
CA VAL A 176 12.79 29.44 -1.21
C VAL A 176 13.89 29.61 -2.26
N SER A 177 15.18 29.45 -1.88
CA SER A 177 16.29 29.58 -2.83
C SER A 177 16.37 28.46 -3.86
N ALA A 178 15.70 27.31 -3.63
CA ALA A 178 15.61 26.20 -4.56
C ALA A 178 14.36 26.27 -5.47
N VAL A 179 13.46 27.23 -5.23
CA VAL A 179 12.26 27.43 -6.03
C VAL A 179 12.61 27.92 -7.43
N GLY A 180 12.02 27.31 -8.44
CA GLY A 180 12.19 27.64 -9.85
C GLY A 180 11.09 26.98 -10.70
N PRO A 181 11.15 27.02 -12.02
CA PRO A 181 10.14 26.40 -12.88
C PRO A 181 9.93 24.92 -12.52
N GLY A 182 8.68 24.52 -12.29
CA GLY A 182 8.31 23.16 -11.87
C GLY A 182 8.51 22.87 -10.39
N ARG A 183 8.90 23.88 -9.58
CA ARG A 183 9.23 23.73 -8.17
C ARG A 183 8.49 24.72 -7.30
N TRP A 184 8.20 24.31 -6.08
CA TRP A 184 7.52 25.11 -5.06
C TRP A 184 8.08 24.82 -3.67
N HIS A 185 7.78 25.72 -2.72
CA HIS A 185 8.17 25.58 -1.31
C HIS A 185 7.07 26.07 -0.40
N PHE A 186 6.80 25.34 0.68
CA PHE A 186 5.95 25.77 1.77
C PHE A 186 6.80 26.17 2.97
N ASP A 187 6.77 27.44 3.33
CA ASP A 187 7.32 27.94 4.59
C ASP A 187 6.21 27.87 5.65
N TYR A 188 6.24 26.82 6.45
CA TYR A 188 5.25 26.55 7.50
C TYR A 188 5.32 27.53 8.66
N ASP A 189 6.49 28.15 8.91
CA ASP A 189 6.66 29.16 9.98
C ASP A 189 6.02 30.50 9.61
N GLN A 190 5.91 30.79 8.31
CA GLN A 190 5.34 32.02 7.78
C GLN A 190 3.99 31.82 7.08
N ASP A 191 3.42 30.64 7.11
CA ASP A 191 2.18 30.27 6.39
C ASP A 191 2.22 30.70 4.92
N THR A 192 3.36 30.52 4.23
CA THR A 192 3.57 31.09 2.90
C THR A 192 3.99 30.02 1.89
N VAL A 193 3.26 29.96 0.79
CA VAL A 193 3.59 29.15 -0.38
C VAL A 193 4.36 29.97 -1.39
N TYR A 194 5.49 29.45 -1.85
CA TYR A 194 6.35 30.02 -2.89
C TYR A 194 6.32 29.15 -4.15
N LEU A 195 6.18 29.76 -5.30
CA LEU A 195 5.97 29.13 -6.61
C LEU A 195 6.94 29.71 -7.65
N GLY A 196 7.61 28.83 -8.39
CA GLY A 196 8.52 29.23 -9.46
C GLY A 196 7.86 29.43 -10.84
N ASN A 197 6.61 29.04 -10.97
CA ASN A 197 5.83 29.20 -12.21
C ASN A 197 4.98 30.46 -12.15
N ASP A 198 4.86 31.22 -13.25
CA ASP A 198 3.92 32.33 -13.36
C ASP A 198 2.48 31.81 -13.25
N PRO A 199 1.70 32.23 -12.22
CA PRO A 199 0.32 31.79 -12.03
C PRO A 199 -0.69 32.54 -12.93
N ALA A 200 -0.27 33.53 -13.70
CA ALA A 200 -1.18 34.34 -14.50
C ALA A 200 -1.90 33.49 -15.56
N GLY A 201 -3.24 33.47 -15.48
CA GLY A 201 -4.09 32.72 -16.39
C GLY A 201 -4.06 31.20 -16.20
N ARG A 202 -3.50 30.72 -15.09
CA ARG A 202 -3.40 29.30 -14.74
C ARG A 202 -4.23 29.00 -13.48
N VAL A 203 -4.62 27.75 -13.33
CA VAL A 203 -5.24 27.22 -12.12
C VAL A 203 -4.14 26.69 -11.22
N VAL A 204 -3.99 27.31 -10.04
CA VAL A 204 -3.04 26.85 -9.01
C VAL A 204 -3.84 26.28 -7.86
N GLU A 205 -3.56 25.03 -7.49
CA GLU A 205 -4.29 24.30 -6.46
C GLU A 205 -3.33 23.73 -5.43
N LEU A 206 -3.68 23.84 -4.15
CA LEU A 206 -2.93 23.26 -3.04
C LEU A 206 -3.78 22.19 -2.36
N GLY A 207 -3.32 20.95 -2.33
CA GLY A 207 -3.90 19.87 -1.55
C GLY A 207 -3.76 20.17 -0.06
N VAL A 208 -4.89 20.19 0.68
CA VAL A 208 -4.90 20.52 2.10
C VAL A 208 -5.80 19.62 2.95
N VAL A 209 -6.75 18.91 2.32
CA VAL A 209 -7.66 18.00 3.04
C VAL A 209 -7.00 16.61 3.14
N PRO A 210 -6.92 16.01 4.34
CA PRO A 210 -6.15 14.78 4.51
C PRO A 210 -6.82 13.53 3.91
N SER A 211 -8.14 13.46 3.85
CA SER A 211 -8.83 12.27 3.33
C SER A 211 -10.17 12.62 2.71
N ALA A 212 -10.59 11.85 1.68
CA ALA A 212 -11.92 11.95 1.10
C ALA A 212 -12.94 11.17 1.94
N PHE A 213 -12.58 9.94 2.31
CA PHE A 213 -13.39 9.06 3.15
C PHE A 213 -12.54 8.44 4.23
N HIS A 214 -13.00 8.48 5.47
CA HIS A 214 -12.29 7.90 6.61
C HIS A 214 -13.27 7.40 7.69
N GLY A 215 -12.84 6.49 8.54
CA GLY A 215 -13.62 6.03 9.67
C GLY A 215 -13.89 4.53 9.68
N ASP A 216 -14.64 4.08 10.68
CA ASP A 216 -14.85 2.66 10.99
C ASP A 216 -16.30 2.17 10.79
N ALA A 217 -17.08 2.85 9.96
CA ALA A 217 -18.42 2.40 9.57
C ALA A 217 -18.35 1.10 8.75
N ASP A 218 -19.34 0.23 8.90
CA ASP A 218 -19.42 -1.03 8.19
C ASP A 218 -20.19 -0.94 6.87
N ASN A 219 -19.78 -1.76 5.87
CA ASN A 219 -20.49 -1.97 4.61
C ASN A 219 -20.71 -0.67 3.79
N VAL A 220 -19.75 0.23 3.80
CA VAL A 220 -19.77 1.46 2.99
C VAL A 220 -19.46 1.11 1.54
N THR A 221 -20.15 1.75 0.59
CA THR A 221 -19.86 1.63 -0.84
C THR A 221 -19.43 2.98 -1.40
N ILE A 222 -18.32 2.99 -2.14
CA ILE A 222 -17.77 4.15 -2.86
C ILE A 222 -17.57 3.74 -4.30
N GLU A 223 -18.32 4.33 -5.23
CA GLU A 223 -18.30 3.88 -6.62
C GLU A 223 -18.38 5.03 -7.64
N GLY A 224 -17.66 4.88 -8.75
CA GLY A 224 -17.76 5.75 -9.92
C GLY A 224 -17.29 7.20 -9.70
N LEU A 225 -16.42 7.46 -8.74
CA LEU A 225 -15.89 8.78 -8.40
C LEU A 225 -14.47 8.97 -8.93
N VAL A 226 -14.12 10.22 -9.27
CA VAL A 226 -12.73 10.67 -9.32
C VAL A 226 -12.38 11.29 -7.97
N ILE A 227 -11.29 10.84 -7.33
CA ILE A 227 -10.84 11.28 -6.00
C ILE A 227 -9.39 11.72 -6.13
N GLU A 228 -9.14 13.03 -5.95
CA GLU A 228 -7.85 13.60 -6.28
C GLU A 228 -7.41 14.75 -5.37
N LYS A 229 -6.08 14.99 -5.35
CA LYS A 229 -5.43 16.16 -4.72
C LYS A 229 -5.68 16.29 -3.22
N TYR A 230 -5.79 15.15 -2.53
CA TYR A 230 -5.85 15.10 -1.07
C TYR A 230 -4.43 15.06 -0.47
N ALA A 231 -4.29 15.71 0.69
CA ALA A 231 -3.04 15.79 1.45
C ALA A 231 -2.98 14.73 2.55
N ALA A 232 -3.13 13.45 2.18
CA ALA A 232 -3.04 12.37 3.15
C ALA A 232 -1.60 12.25 3.68
N PRO A 233 -1.38 12.18 5.00
CA PRO A 233 -0.07 11.81 5.54
C PRO A 233 0.40 10.45 5.00
N ALA A 234 1.70 10.22 5.01
CA ALA A 234 2.23 8.91 4.64
C ALA A 234 1.60 7.80 5.50
N GLN A 235 1.37 6.63 4.90
CA GLN A 235 0.70 5.47 5.50
C GLN A 235 -0.80 5.66 5.80
N GLU A 236 -1.40 6.81 5.45
CA GLU A 236 -2.84 7.05 5.56
C GLU A 236 -3.49 7.08 4.18
N GLY A 237 -4.68 6.49 4.08
CA GLY A 237 -5.42 6.41 2.83
C GLY A 237 -6.28 7.65 2.57
N VAL A 238 -6.37 8.04 1.29
CA VAL A 238 -7.38 9.03 0.88
C VAL A 238 -8.79 8.45 0.98
N ILE A 239 -8.94 7.18 0.65
CA ILE A 239 -10.06 6.33 1.06
C ILE A 239 -9.48 5.40 2.14
N ASP A 240 -9.89 5.57 3.39
CA ASP A 240 -9.34 4.83 4.52
C ASP A 240 -10.44 4.27 5.42
N SER A 241 -10.62 2.97 5.38
CA SER A 241 -11.58 2.28 6.25
C SER A 241 -11.06 2.05 7.67
N ARG A 242 -9.92 2.62 8.03
CA ARG A 242 -9.34 2.59 9.39
C ARG A 242 -9.69 3.88 10.12
N ARG A 243 -9.70 3.85 11.45
CA ARG A 243 -9.77 5.06 12.27
C ARG A 243 -8.46 5.85 12.28
N ASP A 244 -7.36 5.12 12.20
CA ASP A 244 -6.01 5.64 12.09
C ASP A 244 -5.10 4.56 11.47
N ARG A 245 -3.86 4.90 11.15
CA ARG A 245 -2.91 3.98 10.51
C ARG A 245 -2.54 2.74 11.33
N GLU A 246 -2.71 2.78 12.65
CA GLU A 246 -2.45 1.65 13.54
C GLU A 246 -3.63 0.68 13.66
N ASP A 247 -4.83 1.12 13.27
CA ASP A 247 -6.04 0.30 13.32
C ASP A 247 -5.94 -0.86 12.32
N ARG A 248 -6.09 -2.08 12.80
CA ARG A 248 -6.05 -3.31 11.98
C ARG A 248 -7.42 -3.87 11.68
N VAL A 249 -8.43 -3.39 12.34
CA VAL A 249 -9.81 -3.89 12.22
C VAL A 249 -10.64 -2.96 11.35
N GLY A 250 -10.66 -1.68 11.67
CA GLY A 250 -11.40 -0.63 10.96
C GLY A 250 -12.86 -0.93 10.73
N GLY A 251 -13.46 -0.23 9.80
CA GLY A 251 -14.78 -0.55 9.25
C GLY A 251 -14.70 -1.76 8.32
N SER A 252 -15.64 -2.67 8.44
CA SER A 252 -15.62 -3.92 7.67
C SER A 252 -16.53 -3.88 6.44
N GLY A 253 -16.16 -4.66 5.41
CA GLY A 253 -17.02 -4.89 4.25
C GLY A 253 -17.16 -3.71 3.30
N TRP A 254 -16.21 -2.77 3.27
CA TRP A 254 -16.22 -1.66 2.32
C TRP A 254 -16.14 -2.17 0.88
N GLN A 255 -16.94 -1.55 0.00
CA GLN A 255 -16.95 -1.80 -1.43
C GLN A 255 -16.41 -0.55 -2.13
N ILE A 256 -15.19 -0.61 -2.66
CA ILE A 256 -14.51 0.51 -3.34
C ILE A 256 -14.36 0.10 -4.80
N ILE A 257 -15.28 0.59 -5.65
CA ILE A 257 -15.52 -0.01 -6.95
C ILE A 257 -15.54 1.05 -8.07
N ASP A 258 -14.80 0.78 -9.17
CA ASP A 258 -14.83 1.58 -10.40
C ASP A 258 -14.52 3.08 -10.17
N ASN A 259 -13.63 3.39 -9.23
CA ASN A 259 -13.17 4.76 -8.97
C ASN A 259 -11.86 5.06 -9.70
N VAL A 260 -11.58 6.35 -9.88
CA VAL A 260 -10.27 6.88 -10.24
C VAL A 260 -9.69 7.58 -9.02
N VAL A 261 -8.57 7.08 -8.47
CA VAL A 261 -7.90 7.62 -7.27
C VAL A 261 -6.49 8.04 -7.65
N ARG A 262 -6.24 9.36 -7.72
CA ARG A 262 -5.02 9.89 -8.29
C ARG A 262 -4.55 11.19 -7.65
N TRP A 263 -3.26 11.51 -7.80
CA TRP A 263 -2.66 12.81 -7.41
C TRP A 263 -2.87 13.14 -5.93
N ASN A 264 -2.94 12.13 -5.10
CA ASN A 264 -3.05 12.27 -3.66
C ASN A 264 -1.68 12.03 -3.03
N HIS A 265 -1.38 12.64 -1.88
CA HIS A 265 -0.03 12.56 -1.33
C HIS A 265 0.30 11.19 -0.70
N GLY A 266 -0.50 10.68 0.21
CA GLY A 266 -0.23 9.42 0.91
C GLY A 266 -0.63 8.18 0.09
N VAL A 267 -1.41 7.29 0.73
CA VAL A 267 -1.92 6.07 0.10
C VAL A 267 -3.22 6.37 -0.64
N GLY A 268 -3.37 5.89 -1.88
CA GLY A 268 -4.63 6.05 -2.62
C GLY A 268 -5.81 5.39 -1.88
N ILE A 269 -5.72 4.07 -1.62
CA ILE A 269 -6.77 3.32 -0.92
C ILE A 269 -6.15 2.46 0.19
N ALA A 270 -6.62 2.60 1.43
CA ALA A 270 -6.27 1.77 2.56
C ALA A 270 -7.50 0.97 3.03
N ALA A 271 -7.47 -0.34 2.83
CA ALA A 271 -8.60 -1.24 3.04
C ALA A 271 -8.41 -2.09 4.31
N THR A 272 -9.53 -2.50 4.93
CA THR A 272 -9.55 -3.37 6.10
C THR A 272 -10.47 -4.59 5.91
N THR A 273 -10.77 -5.27 6.98
CA THR A 273 -11.50 -6.53 7.04
C THR A 273 -12.70 -6.61 6.10
N GLY A 274 -12.70 -7.64 5.25
CA GLY A 274 -13.79 -7.93 4.33
C GLY A 274 -13.99 -6.92 3.20
N ALA A 275 -13.08 -5.96 3.04
CA ALA A 275 -13.18 -4.98 1.96
C ALA A 275 -12.96 -5.64 0.59
N VAL A 276 -13.66 -5.11 -0.41
CA VAL A 276 -13.47 -5.41 -1.83
C VAL A 276 -13.06 -4.14 -2.54
N VAL A 277 -11.85 -4.14 -3.11
CA VAL A 277 -11.30 -3.06 -3.93
C VAL A 277 -11.25 -3.56 -5.36
N ALA A 278 -12.17 -3.13 -6.22
CA ALA A 278 -12.34 -3.74 -7.53
C ALA A 278 -12.54 -2.72 -8.67
N GLY A 279 -11.88 -2.96 -9.81
CA GLY A 279 -12.06 -2.17 -11.03
C GLY A 279 -11.58 -0.72 -10.95
N ASN A 280 -10.81 -0.34 -9.94
CA ASN A 280 -10.33 1.03 -9.77
C ASN A 280 -9.10 1.30 -10.63
N GLN A 281 -8.92 2.56 -11.03
CA GLN A 281 -7.66 3.10 -11.51
C GLN A 281 -7.00 3.87 -10.36
N VAL A 282 -5.82 3.43 -9.91
CA VAL A 282 -5.13 4.00 -8.74
C VAL A 282 -3.72 4.40 -9.17
N TYR A 283 -3.52 5.68 -9.43
CA TYR A 283 -2.28 6.10 -10.07
C TYR A 283 -1.77 7.48 -9.65
N GLU A 284 -0.46 7.66 -9.82
CA GLU A 284 0.24 8.91 -9.52
C GLU A 284 -0.09 9.45 -8.11
N ASN A 285 -0.22 8.54 -7.12
CA ASN A 285 -0.28 8.94 -5.73
C ASN A 285 1.12 9.07 -5.14
N GLY A 286 1.27 9.93 -4.14
CA GLY A 286 2.58 10.35 -3.62
C GLY A 286 3.38 9.25 -2.95
N GLN A 287 2.73 8.25 -2.30
CA GLN A 287 3.42 7.16 -1.62
C GLN A 287 3.07 5.79 -2.21
N LEU A 288 1.85 5.33 -2.02
CA LEU A 288 1.38 4.00 -2.42
C LEU A 288 0.06 4.08 -3.19
N GLY A 289 -0.12 3.18 -4.15
CA GLY A 289 -1.45 2.97 -4.72
C GLY A 289 -2.41 2.38 -3.70
N LEU A 290 -2.08 1.21 -3.15
CA LEU A 290 -2.95 0.45 -2.24
C LEU A 290 -2.23 0.04 -0.95
N ALA A 291 -2.99 0.00 0.15
CA ALA A 291 -2.61 -0.67 1.39
C ALA A 291 -3.77 -1.52 1.92
N ALA A 292 -3.46 -2.58 2.67
CA ALA A 292 -4.48 -3.36 3.35
C ALA A 292 -3.99 -3.95 4.68
N LYS A 293 -4.92 -4.09 5.63
CA LYS A 293 -4.77 -4.79 6.91
C LYS A 293 -6.06 -5.58 7.22
N GLY A 294 -5.98 -6.63 8.06
CA GLY A 294 -7.17 -7.35 8.55
C GLY A 294 -7.53 -8.60 7.77
N LEU A 295 -8.78 -9.02 7.82
CA LEU A 295 -9.22 -10.36 7.42
C LEU A 295 -10.00 -10.34 6.10
N GLY A 296 -9.66 -11.25 5.17
CA GLY A 296 -10.48 -11.53 3.98
C GLY A 296 -10.62 -10.34 3.03
N VAL A 297 -9.58 -9.52 2.88
CA VAL A 297 -9.55 -8.41 1.90
C VAL A 297 -9.39 -8.99 0.49
N THR A 298 -10.14 -8.46 -0.46
CA THR A 298 -10.05 -8.82 -1.88
C THR A 298 -9.67 -7.58 -2.71
N ILE A 299 -8.62 -7.70 -3.53
CA ILE A 299 -8.14 -6.68 -4.45
C ILE A 299 -8.16 -7.27 -5.86
N GLU A 300 -9.05 -6.78 -6.71
CA GLU A 300 -9.39 -7.49 -7.95
C GLU A 300 -9.59 -6.53 -9.14
N GLY A 301 -8.93 -6.83 -10.26
CA GLY A 301 -9.18 -6.13 -11.52
C GLY A 301 -8.85 -4.64 -11.52
N ASN A 302 -7.96 -4.18 -10.64
CA ASN A 302 -7.54 -2.79 -10.58
C ASN A 302 -6.36 -2.52 -11.54
N ASP A 303 -6.23 -1.26 -11.97
CA ASP A 303 -5.09 -0.73 -12.70
C ASP A 303 -4.30 0.20 -11.75
N ILE A 304 -3.06 -0.19 -11.38
CA ILE A 304 -2.28 0.42 -10.29
C ILE A 304 -0.93 0.86 -10.86
N TYR A 305 -0.72 2.17 -11.07
CA TYR A 305 0.47 2.61 -11.78
C TYR A 305 0.99 3.99 -11.42
N GLY A 306 2.28 4.23 -11.67
CA GLY A 306 2.93 5.53 -11.52
C GLY A 306 2.90 6.08 -10.08
N ASN A 307 2.73 5.23 -9.06
CA ASN A 307 2.69 5.67 -7.68
C ASN A 307 4.10 5.86 -7.11
N ASN A 308 4.21 6.61 -6.01
CA ASN A 308 5.40 7.17 -5.36
C ASN A 308 5.93 8.44 -6.02
N THR A 309 5.03 9.34 -6.44
CA THR A 309 5.42 10.60 -7.08
C THR A 309 6.11 11.59 -6.13
N ALA A 310 5.90 11.47 -4.82
CA ALA A 310 6.54 12.34 -3.82
C ALA A 310 8.00 11.94 -3.50
N GLY A 311 8.43 10.72 -3.89
CA GLY A 311 9.78 10.22 -3.67
C GLY A 311 10.02 9.73 -2.24
N PHE A 312 9.10 8.94 -1.72
CA PHE A 312 9.34 8.16 -0.50
C PHE A 312 10.33 7.03 -0.78
N ASN A 313 11.13 6.69 0.20
CA ASN A 313 12.06 5.57 0.10
C ASN A 313 11.29 4.25 -0.11
N SER A 314 11.45 3.66 -1.27
CA SER A 314 10.75 2.44 -1.67
C SER A 314 11.16 1.19 -0.89
N GLY A 315 12.27 1.25 -0.14
CA GLY A 315 12.66 0.22 0.83
C GLY A 315 11.99 0.39 2.20
N TRP A 316 11.37 1.54 2.46
CA TRP A 316 10.56 1.77 3.66
C TRP A 316 9.10 1.39 3.41
N GLU A 317 8.39 2.18 2.60
CA GLU A 317 6.99 1.90 2.25
C GLU A 317 6.56 2.81 1.09
N ALA A 318 6.72 2.38 -0.16
CA ALA A 318 6.29 3.13 -1.32
C ALA A 318 6.15 2.22 -2.56
N GLY A 319 5.43 2.66 -3.58
CA GLY A 319 5.24 1.94 -4.83
C GLY A 319 3.79 1.56 -5.14
N GLY A 320 3.57 0.41 -5.77
CA GLY A 320 2.24 -0.04 -6.17
C GLY A 320 1.34 -0.39 -4.98
N SER A 321 1.82 -1.23 -4.08
CA SER A 321 1.03 -1.63 -2.91
C SER A 321 1.89 -2.15 -1.76
N LYS A 322 1.34 -2.07 -0.52
CA LYS A 322 1.87 -2.77 0.65
C LYS A 322 0.75 -3.30 1.54
N PHE A 323 0.79 -4.59 1.83
CA PHE A 323 -0.20 -5.29 2.66
C PHE A 323 0.48 -5.84 3.91
N ALA A 324 -0.05 -5.52 5.09
CA ALA A 324 0.55 -5.94 6.35
C ALA A 324 -0.51 -6.46 7.33
N PHE A 325 -0.18 -7.48 8.13
CA PHE A 325 -1.10 -8.04 9.13
C PHE A 325 -2.42 -8.51 8.51
N THR A 326 -2.39 -9.10 7.32
CA THR A 326 -3.58 -9.64 6.66
C THR A 326 -3.71 -11.15 6.89
N SER A 327 -4.95 -11.65 6.91
CA SER A 327 -5.25 -13.08 6.87
C SER A 327 -6.30 -13.37 5.81
N GLY A 328 -5.99 -14.29 4.89
CA GLY A 328 -6.88 -14.60 3.76
C GLY A 328 -6.97 -13.48 2.73
N LEU A 329 -5.87 -12.76 2.48
CA LEU A 329 -5.78 -11.74 1.44
C LEU A 329 -5.81 -12.38 0.05
N VAL A 330 -6.66 -11.87 -0.84
CA VAL A 330 -6.72 -12.27 -2.24
C VAL A 330 -6.43 -11.07 -3.14
N VAL A 331 -5.36 -11.16 -3.94
CA VAL A 331 -4.95 -10.15 -4.92
C VAL A 331 -4.97 -10.81 -6.30
N ARG A 332 -5.95 -10.47 -7.14
CA ARG A 332 -6.11 -11.18 -8.41
C ARG A 332 -6.49 -10.31 -9.58
N ASN A 333 -6.03 -10.71 -10.77
CA ASN A 333 -6.41 -10.08 -12.04
C ASN A 333 -6.13 -8.56 -12.09
N ASN A 334 -5.19 -8.04 -11.29
CA ASN A 334 -4.79 -6.65 -11.33
C ASN A 334 -3.72 -6.42 -12.38
N HIS A 335 -3.68 -5.22 -12.95
CA HIS A 335 -2.57 -4.71 -13.73
C HIS A 335 -1.78 -3.71 -12.86
N VAL A 336 -0.52 -4.02 -12.57
CA VAL A 336 0.32 -3.26 -11.64
C VAL A 336 1.61 -2.87 -12.36
N HIS A 337 1.80 -1.59 -12.65
CA HIS A 337 2.90 -1.23 -13.54
C HIS A 337 3.46 0.18 -13.31
N ASP A 338 4.70 0.39 -13.78
CA ASP A 338 5.37 1.71 -13.76
C ASP A 338 5.38 2.38 -12.37
N ASN A 339 5.34 1.61 -11.27
CA ASN A 339 5.42 2.17 -9.92
C ASN A 339 6.88 2.33 -9.49
N ASP A 340 7.21 3.46 -8.85
CA ASP A 340 8.51 3.70 -8.25
C ASP A 340 8.59 2.99 -6.88
N GLY A 341 8.85 1.68 -6.95
CA GLY A 341 8.90 0.76 -5.81
C GLY A 341 8.42 -0.64 -6.19
N PRO A 342 8.15 -1.54 -5.20
CA PRO A 342 7.56 -2.84 -5.45
C PRO A 342 6.16 -2.74 -6.07
N GLY A 343 5.83 -3.68 -6.96
CA GLY A 343 4.49 -3.75 -7.53
C GLY A 343 3.45 -4.23 -6.51
N LEU A 344 3.55 -5.48 -6.11
CA LEU A 344 2.69 -6.12 -5.09
C LEU A 344 3.56 -6.61 -3.92
N TRP A 345 3.30 -6.09 -2.72
CA TRP A 345 4.13 -6.36 -1.54
C TRP A 345 3.29 -6.74 -0.34
N THR A 346 3.46 -7.98 0.15
CA THR A 346 3.06 -8.36 1.51
C THR A 346 4.26 -8.27 2.45
N ASP A 347 4.13 -7.54 3.54
CA ASP A 347 5.17 -7.34 4.55
C ASP A 347 4.53 -7.42 5.95
N ILE A 348 5.20 -8.09 6.86
CA ILE A 348 4.86 -8.20 8.28
C ILE A 348 3.59 -9.03 8.57
N ASP A 349 3.80 -10.27 8.98
CA ASP A 349 2.81 -11.09 9.70
C ASP A 349 1.52 -11.38 8.90
N ASN A 350 1.64 -11.51 7.56
CA ASN A 350 0.52 -11.96 6.71
C ASN A 350 0.43 -13.48 6.69
N ILE A 351 -0.79 -14.01 6.53
CA ILE A 351 -1.03 -15.46 6.40
C ILE A 351 -2.18 -15.74 5.40
N ASP A 352 -2.12 -16.88 4.72
CA ASP A 352 -3.10 -17.32 3.72
C ASP A 352 -3.25 -16.27 2.58
N THR A 353 -2.13 -15.78 2.05
CA THR A 353 -2.12 -14.81 0.94
C THR A 353 -2.20 -15.51 -0.41
N ARG A 354 -2.98 -14.96 -1.35
CA ARG A 354 -3.07 -15.45 -2.73
C ARG A 354 -2.83 -14.32 -3.72
N TYR A 355 -1.83 -14.50 -4.60
CA TYR A 355 -1.58 -13.65 -5.77
C TYR A 355 -1.87 -14.47 -7.03
N GLU A 356 -2.98 -14.19 -7.73
CA GLU A 356 -3.45 -15.02 -8.83
C GLU A 356 -3.78 -14.20 -10.09
N GLY A 357 -3.20 -14.57 -11.23
CA GLY A 357 -3.56 -14.00 -12.53
C GLY A 357 -3.26 -12.50 -12.66
N ASN A 358 -2.37 -11.94 -11.84
CA ASN A 358 -1.98 -10.54 -11.95
C ASN A 358 -0.98 -10.34 -13.09
N ARG A 359 -1.02 -9.15 -13.67
CA ARG A 359 -0.02 -8.65 -14.62
C ARG A 359 0.81 -7.57 -13.94
N VAL A 360 2.08 -7.87 -13.62
CA VAL A 360 2.97 -7.01 -12.84
C VAL A 360 4.18 -6.63 -13.68
N ILE A 361 4.23 -5.37 -14.13
CA ILE A 361 5.12 -4.98 -15.23
C ILE A 361 5.84 -3.67 -14.94
N ASP A 362 7.16 -3.63 -15.24
CA ASP A 362 7.96 -2.41 -15.25
C ASP A 362 7.90 -1.61 -13.93
N ASN A 363 7.79 -2.30 -12.79
CA ASN A 363 7.93 -1.66 -11.49
C ASN A 363 9.41 -1.55 -11.12
N ASP A 364 9.79 -0.46 -10.45
CA ASP A 364 11.19 -0.13 -10.20
C ASP A 364 11.90 -1.13 -9.29
N ARG A 365 11.17 -1.76 -8.36
CA ARG A 365 11.65 -2.85 -7.50
C ARG A 365 10.97 -4.17 -7.83
N MET A 366 10.97 -5.11 -6.88
CA MET A 366 10.39 -6.45 -7.08
C MET A 366 8.96 -6.36 -7.65
N GLY A 367 8.65 -7.25 -8.59
CA GLY A 367 7.29 -7.33 -9.13
C GLY A 367 6.31 -7.80 -8.05
N ILE A 368 6.50 -9.02 -7.52
CA ILE A 368 5.74 -9.56 -6.40
C ILE A 368 6.72 -9.86 -5.26
N PHE A 369 6.46 -9.31 -4.08
CA PHE A 369 7.30 -9.47 -2.90
C PHE A 369 6.50 -9.98 -1.70
N HIS A 370 6.87 -11.15 -1.17
CA HIS A 370 6.29 -11.75 0.02
C HIS A 370 7.35 -11.85 1.12
N GLU A 371 7.22 -11.03 2.16
CA GLU A 371 8.26 -10.83 3.17
C GLU A 371 7.72 -11.07 4.58
N ILE A 372 8.55 -11.69 5.44
CA ILE A 372 8.28 -11.96 6.87
C ILE A 372 6.83 -12.33 7.16
N SER A 373 6.36 -13.32 6.44
CA SER A 373 4.95 -13.73 6.39
C SER A 373 4.84 -15.26 6.27
N TYR A 374 3.61 -15.78 6.17
CA TYR A 374 3.30 -17.20 6.25
C TYR A 374 2.34 -17.59 5.13
N ASP A 375 2.34 -18.86 4.78
CA ASP A 375 1.37 -19.54 3.92
C ASP A 375 0.85 -18.66 2.77
N ALA A 376 1.50 -18.74 1.61
CA ALA A 376 1.10 -17.98 0.45
C ALA A 376 1.10 -18.83 -0.83
N VAL A 377 0.24 -18.46 -1.76
CA VAL A 377 0.21 -18.98 -3.12
C VAL A 377 0.42 -17.83 -4.10
N ILE A 378 1.40 -17.96 -5.00
CA ILE A 378 1.69 -17.03 -6.08
C ILE A 378 1.56 -17.79 -7.39
N ALA A 379 0.41 -17.65 -8.08
CA ALA A 379 0.08 -18.52 -9.20
C ALA A 379 -0.45 -17.77 -10.43
N ASP A 380 -0.11 -18.27 -11.60
CA ASP A 380 -0.64 -17.82 -12.89
C ASP A 380 -0.45 -16.32 -13.19
N ASN A 381 0.59 -15.68 -12.60
CA ASN A 381 0.89 -14.27 -12.82
C ASN A 381 1.82 -14.08 -14.02
N GLU A 382 1.68 -12.94 -14.70
CA GLU A 382 2.63 -12.41 -15.68
C GLU A 382 3.49 -11.32 -15.01
N VAL A 383 4.80 -11.57 -14.86
CA VAL A 383 5.73 -10.70 -14.12
C VAL A 383 6.92 -10.35 -15.00
N ARG A 384 6.97 -9.10 -15.49
CA ARG A 384 7.94 -8.69 -16.53
C ARG A 384 8.56 -7.33 -16.23
N GLY A 385 9.85 -7.16 -16.56
CA GLY A 385 10.50 -5.86 -16.57
C GLY A 385 10.69 -5.20 -15.19
N ASN A 386 10.53 -5.94 -14.09
CA ASN A 386 10.62 -5.38 -12.75
C ASN A 386 12.05 -5.44 -12.18
N GLY A 387 12.34 -4.62 -11.16
CA GLY A 387 13.51 -4.76 -10.30
C GLY A 387 14.75 -4.03 -10.74
N PHE A 388 14.69 -3.17 -11.75
CA PHE A 388 15.88 -2.48 -12.29
C PHE A 388 16.32 -1.25 -11.48
N GLY A 389 15.47 -0.64 -10.68
CA GLY A 389 15.84 0.47 -9.80
C GLY A 389 16.70 0.04 -8.61
N PHE A 390 16.57 -1.20 -8.18
CA PHE A 390 17.42 -1.79 -7.15
C PHE A 390 17.62 -3.29 -7.37
N SER A 391 18.71 -3.64 -8.05
CA SER A 391 19.04 -5.03 -8.44
C SER A 391 20.30 -5.57 -7.74
N ALA A 392 20.69 -5.00 -6.61
CA ALA A 392 21.84 -5.50 -5.85
C ALA A 392 21.53 -6.90 -5.27
N TRP A 393 22.46 -7.86 -5.46
CA TRP A 393 22.29 -9.25 -5.03
C TRP A 393 21.00 -9.83 -5.65
N LEU A 394 20.03 -10.31 -4.85
CA LEU A 394 18.77 -10.94 -5.29
C LEU A 394 17.56 -9.99 -5.20
N TRP A 395 17.78 -8.68 -5.00
CA TRP A 395 16.70 -7.73 -4.73
C TRP A 395 16.02 -7.15 -5.98
N GLY A 396 16.47 -7.54 -7.18
CA GLY A 396 15.83 -7.13 -8.43
C GLY A 396 14.81 -8.13 -8.96
N ALA A 397 14.18 -8.94 -8.11
CA ALA A 397 13.42 -10.10 -8.53
C ALA A 397 12.05 -9.76 -9.16
N GLY A 398 11.67 -10.54 -10.17
CA GLY A 398 10.29 -10.59 -10.60
C GLY A 398 9.40 -11.10 -9.47
N ILE A 399 9.77 -12.22 -8.82
CA ILE A 399 9.09 -12.74 -7.63
C ILE A 399 10.12 -12.98 -6.53
N ALA A 400 9.96 -12.33 -5.38
CA ALA A 400 10.82 -12.48 -4.21
C ALA A 400 10.04 -13.00 -3.00
N VAL A 401 10.65 -13.95 -2.27
CA VAL A 401 10.17 -14.43 -0.98
C VAL A 401 11.27 -14.25 0.04
N SER A 402 11.07 -13.43 1.08
CA SER A 402 12.08 -13.17 2.10
C SER A 402 11.59 -13.62 3.48
N THR A 403 12.38 -14.49 4.13
CA THR A 403 12.20 -14.95 5.51
C THR A 403 10.75 -15.31 5.83
N SER A 404 10.11 -16.07 4.91
CA SER A 404 8.70 -16.45 4.96
C SER A 404 8.55 -17.98 4.91
N ILE A 405 7.41 -18.48 5.39
CA ILE A 405 7.17 -19.93 5.57
C ILE A 405 6.05 -20.40 4.66
N ASN A 406 6.24 -21.60 4.02
CA ASN A 406 5.23 -22.30 3.23
C ASN A 406 4.69 -21.45 2.07
N VAL A 407 5.55 -21.06 1.16
CA VAL A 407 5.18 -20.30 -0.04
C VAL A 407 5.24 -21.18 -1.28
N GLU A 408 4.11 -21.34 -1.96
CA GLU A 408 4.00 -22.08 -3.21
C GLU A 408 3.94 -21.12 -4.40
N ILE A 409 4.81 -21.31 -5.41
CA ILE A 409 4.94 -20.45 -6.59
C ILE A 409 4.85 -21.31 -7.84
N TYR A 410 3.75 -21.19 -8.61
CA TYR A 410 3.56 -22.02 -9.79
C TYR A 410 2.79 -21.35 -10.94
N GLY A 411 2.98 -21.86 -12.16
CA GLY A 411 2.23 -21.40 -13.33
C GLY A 411 2.54 -19.96 -13.77
N ASN A 412 3.56 -19.32 -13.17
CA ASN A 412 3.89 -17.93 -13.48
C ASN A 412 4.78 -17.81 -14.72
N VAL A 413 4.65 -16.71 -15.44
CA VAL A 413 5.57 -16.26 -16.49
C VAL A 413 6.42 -15.13 -15.92
N VAL A 414 7.72 -15.38 -15.69
CA VAL A 414 8.67 -14.45 -15.06
C VAL A 414 9.77 -14.14 -16.05
N GLU A 415 9.65 -12.99 -16.73
CA GLU A 415 10.49 -12.72 -17.90
C GLU A 415 11.04 -11.30 -17.90
N GLY A 416 12.35 -11.16 -18.19
CA GLY A 416 12.99 -9.85 -18.42
C GLY A 416 13.04 -8.97 -17.18
N ASN A 417 13.09 -9.53 -15.98
CA ASN A 417 13.26 -8.78 -14.72
C ASN A 417 14.76 -8.64 -14.36
N GLY A 418 15.08 -7.86 -13.34
CA GLY A 418 16.43 -7.79 -12.80
C GLY A 418 16.91 -9.15 -12.30
N ASP A 419 16.12 -9.86 -11.49
CA ASP A 419 16.28 -11.27 -11.13
C ASP A 419 14.99 -12.04 -11.43
N GLY A 420 15.05 -13.36 -11.42
CA GLY A 420 13.90 -14.22 -11.70
C GLY A 420 13.01 -14.48 -10.48
N ILE A 421 12.96 -15.75 -10.03
CA ILE A 421 12.26 -16.15 -8.79
C ILE A 421 13.31 -16.42 -7.71
N VAL A 422 13.22 -15.71 -6.59
CA VAL A 422 14.23 -15.78 -5.54
C VAL A 422 13.65 -16.03 -4.16
N GLY A 423 14.39 -16.79 -3.35
CA GLY A 423 14.20 -16.93 -1.91
C GLY A 423 15.36 -16.28 -1.15
N ILE A 424 15.07 -15.49 -0.11
CA ILE A 424 16.07 -14.77 0.68
C ILE A 424 15.86 -15.09 2.16
N GLU A 425 16.90 -15.58 2.84
CA GLU A 425 16.89 -15.73 4.30
C GLU A 425 17.70 -14.62 4.96
N GLN A 426 17.04 -13.86 5.84
CA GLN A 426 17.64 -12.78 6.61
C GLN A 426 17.36 -12.94 8.10
N ASP A 427 18.16 -12.30 8.95
CA ASP A 427 17.83 -12.17 10.38
C ASP A 427 16.70 -11.16 10.57
N ARG A 428 15.50 -11.68 10.81
CA ARG A 428 14.30 -10.91 11.10
C ARG A 428 13.71 -11.31 12.46
N SER A 429 14.58 -11.67 13.40
CA SER A 429 14.18 -12.15 14.74
C SER A 429 13.43 -11.11 15.59
N ASP A 430 13.48 -9.84 15.19
CA ASP A 430 12.76 -8.71 15.80
C ASP A 430 11.42 -8.39 15.14
N ALA A 431 11.08 -9.04 14.01
CA ALA A 431 9.79 -8.85 13.36
C ALA A 431 8.65 -9.52 14.16
N PRO A 432 7.41 -8.98 14.07
CA PRO A 432 6.23 -9.69 14.56
C PRO A 432 6.10 -11.08 13.93
N ALA A 433 5.80 -12.08 14.77
CA ALA A 433 5.79 -13.50 14.39
C ALA A 433 4.62 -14.23 15.06
N SER A 434 3.38 -13.80 14.77
CA SER A 434 2.16 -14.29 15.43
C SER A 434 1.87 -15.76 15.19
N TYR A 435 2.36 -16.30 14.06
CA TYR A 435 2.08 -17.69 13.65
C TYR A 435 3.29 -18.62 13.77
N GLY A 436 4.37 -18.18 14.43
CA GLY A 436 5.57 -18.96 14.70
C GLY A 436 6.86 -18.28 14.21
N PRO A 437 8.04 -18.83 14.56
CA PRO A 437 9.31 -18.24 14.18
C PRO A 437 9.46 -18.13 12.68
N LEU A 438 9.82 -16.94 12.19
CA LEU A 438 10.05 -16.66 10.77
C LEU A 438 11.37 -17.26 10.27
N SER A 439 11.35 -17.85 9.11
CA SER A 439 12.52 -18.28 8.35
C SER A 439 12.10 -18.63 6.91
N LEU A 440 13.01 -18.63 5.98
CA LEU A 440 12.73 -19.14 4.62
C LEU A 440 12.65 -20.66 4.66
N THR A 441 11.44 -21.19 4.83
CA THR A 441 11.19 -22.65 4.98
C THR A 441 9.96 -23.06 4.17
N GLY A 442 10.09 -24.17 3.40
CA GLY A 442 8.99 -24.68 2.60
C GLY A 442 8.65 -23.81 1.40
N LEU A 443 9.64 -23.13 0.82
CA LEU A 443 9.49 -22.47 -0.48
C LEU A 443 9.41 -23.54 -1.57
N ASP A 444 8.28 -23.59 -2.27
CA ASP A 444 7.97 -24.61 -3.29
C ASP A 444 7.73 -23.92 -4.65
N VAL A 445 8.70 -24.02 -5.57
CA VAL A 445 8.69 -23.30 -6.84
C VAL A 445 8.63 -24.31 -7.97
N HIS A 446 7.50 -24.38 -8.71
CA HIS A 446 7.33 -25.40 -9.74
C HIS A 446 6.42 -24.92 -10.90
N ASP A 447 6.53 -25.60 -12.03
CA ASP A 447 5.70 -25.34 -13.21
C ASP A 447 5.70 -23.87 -13.69
N ASN A 448 6.77 -23.10 -13.41
CA ASN A 448 6.91 -21.72 -13.89
C ASN A 448 7.70 -21.67 -15.20
N PHE A 449 7.44 -20.64 -16.00
CA PHE A 449 8.27 -20.26 -17.14
C PHE A 449 9.14 -19.05 -16.74
N VAL A 450 10.46 -19.23 -16.72
CA VAL A 450 11.43 -18.23 -16.26
C VAL A 450 12.46 -17.97 -17.37
N SER A 451 12.50 -16.75 -17.91
CA SER A 451 13.38 -16.46 -19.05
C SER A 451 13.86 -15.00 -19.10
N GLY A 452 15.04 -14.78 -19.67
CA GLY A 452 15.56 -13.46 -20.03
C GLY A 452 15.74 -12.49 -18.88
N ASN A 453 15.75 -12.97 -17.61
CA ASN A 453 16.07 -12.13 -16.46
C ASN A 453 17.58 -11.86 -16.43
N GLU A 454 18.01 -10.63 -16.06
CA GLU A 454 19.43 -10.25 -16.10
C GLU A 454 20.27 -10.93 -15.03
N GLY A 455 19.68 -11.21 -13.85
CA GLY A 455 20.32 -11.81 -12.69
C GLY A 455 19.87 -13.25 -12.45
N TRP A 456 19.64 -13.60 -11.19
CA TRP A 456 19.55 -14.98 -10.73
C TRP A 456 18.13 -15.46 -10.45
N SER A 457 17.94 -16.77 -10.50
CA SER A 457 16.86 -17.50 -9.83
C SER A 457 17.47 -18.45 -8.80
N GLY A 458 16.85 -18.57 -7.63
CA GLY A 458 17.36 -19.48 -6.59
C GLY A 458 17.21 -18.95 -5.18
N VAL A 459 18.11 -19.36 -4.29
CA VAL A 459 18.05 -19.02 -2.86
C VAL A 459 19.38 -18.44 -2.37
N GLY A 460 19.31 -17.38 -1.57
CA GLY A 460 20.44 -16.78 -0.87
C GLY A 460 20.14 -16.54 0.61
N GLN A 461 21.20 -16.32 1.43
CA GLN A 461 21.06 -16.00 2.84
C GLN A 461 22.23 -15.12 3.33
N ASP A 462 21.98 -14.29 4.34
CA ASP A 462 22.98 -13.45 4.99
C ASP A 462 23.19 -13.76 6.49
N ILE A 463 22.55 -14.81 7.01
CA ILE A 463 22.59 -15.21 8.43
C ILE A 463 23.71 -16.21 8.77
N GLY A 464 24.50 -16.64 7.78
CA GLY A 464 25.59 -17.61 7.99
C GLY A 464 25.13 -19.06 8.21
N SER A 465 23.88 -19.41 7.86
CA SER A 465 23.31 -20.76 8.00
C SER A 465 23.01 -21.41 6.66
N ASN A 466 23.49 -22.63 6.47
CA ASN A 466 23.18 -23.41 5.26
C ASN A 466 21.89 -24.25 5.39
N ALA A 467 21.15 -24.14 6.50
CA ALA A 467 19.91 -24.89 6.69
C ALA A 467 18.87 -24.58 5.61
N VAL A 468 18.84 -23.35 5.13
CA VAL A 468 17.96 -22.86 4.06
C VAL A 468 18.13 -23.67 2.75
N PHE A 469 19.33 -24.18 2.48
CA PHE A 469 19.64 -24.97 1.27
C PHE A 469 19.47 -26.48 1.45
N THR A 470 19.49 -26.99 2.69
CA THR A 470 19.66 -28.43 2.93
C THR A 470 18.53 -29.10 3.71
N SER A 471 17.89 -28.39 4.63
CA SER A 471 16.89 -28.96 5.56
C SER A 471 15.61 -28.15 5.70
N ALA A 472 15.55 -26.93 5.16
CA ALA A 472 14.36 -26.07 5.23
C ALA A 472 13.26 -26.47 4.23
N GLY A 473 13.51 -27.42 3.35
CA GLY A 473 12.51 -27.90 2.38
C GLY A 473 12.27 -26.97 1.19
N ASN A 474 13.16 -26.00 0.97
CA ASN A 474 13.09 -25.10 -0.18
C ASN A 474 13.51 -25.84 -1.45
N ARG A 475 12.70 -25.75 -2.50
CA ARG A 475 12.93 -26.50 -3.73
C ARG A 475 12.35 -25.84 -4.96
N PHE A 476 13.02 -26.09 -6.08
CA PHE A 476 12.57 -25.74 -7.42
C PHE A 476 12.45 -27.03 -8.22
N TYR A 477 11.35 -27.26 -8.91
CA TYR A 477 11.19 -28.45 -9.74
C TYR A 477 10.17 -28.24 -10.86
N ASP A 478 10.31 -28.98 -11.94
CA ASP A 478 9.42 -28.90 -13.11
C ASP A 478 9.24 -27.50 -13.71
N ASN A 479 10.21 -26.57 -13.45
CA ASN A 479 10.20 -25.26 -14.05
C ASN A 479 10.83 -25.30 -15.46
N THR A 480 10.34 -24.44 -16.34
CA THR A 480 10.93 -24.22 -17.66
C THR A 480 11.82 -22.99 -17.63
N PHE A 481 13.15 -23.20 -17.71
CA PHE A 481 14.14 -22.13 -17.80
C PHE A 481 14.65 -21.98 -19.24
N ASP A 482 14.81 -20.72 -19.72
CA ASP A 482 15.65 -20.45 -20.88
C ASP A 482 17.12 -20.59 -20.46
N GLN A 483 17.69 -21.77 -20.73
CA GLN A 483 19.04 -22.15 -20.31
C GLN A 483 20.16 -21.24 -20.84
N ALA A 484 19.92 -20.52 -21.92
CA ALA A 484 20.92 -19.63 -22.52
C ALA A 484 21.02 -18.26 -21.79
N GLY A 485 19.99 -17.87 -21.06
CA GLY A 485 19.89 -16.56 -20.37
C GLY A 485 19.56 -16.66 -18.88
N THR A 486 19.37 -17.86 -18.32
CA THR A 486 19.05 -17.97 -16.89
C THR A 486 20.31 -18.25 -16.07
N HIS A 487 20.52 -17.43 -15.05
CA HIS A 487 21.54 -17.59 -14.04
C HIS A 487 20.92 -18.19 -12.77
N PHE A 488 21.66 -19.08 -12.09
CA PHE A 488 21.18 -19.76 -10.88
C PHE A 488 22.02 -19.37 -9.67
N PHE A 489 21.38 -19.26 -8.51
CA PHE A 489 22.02 -18.90 -7.25
C PHE A 489 21.67 -19.90 -6.16
N TRP A 490 22.70 -20.59 -5.61
CA TRP A 490 22.54 -21.59 -4.56
C TRP A 490 23.79 -21.65 -3.69
N LEU A 491 23.63 -21.92 -2.40
CA LEU A 491 24.75 -21.91 -1.43
C LEU A 491 25.48 -20.56 -1.38
N ASN A 492 24.81 -19.45 -1.65
CA ASN A 492 25.35 -18.10 -1.78
C ASN A 492 26.39 -17.92 -2.90
N GLU A 493 26.34 -18.75 -3.91
CA GLU A 493 27.23 -18.68 -5.06
C GLU A 493 26.42 -18.79 -6.36
N GLU A 494 26.92 -18.16 -7.43
CA GLU A 494 26.42 -18.42 -8.77
C GLU A 494 26.78 -19.84 -9.16
N VAL A 495 25.80 -20.63 -9.62
CA VAL A 495 25.96 -22.01 -10.01
C VAL A 495 25.53 -22.22 -11.46
N THR A 496 26.18 -23.19 -12.14
CA THR A 496 25.78 -23.59 -13.49
C THR A 496 24.49 -24.41 -13.45
N TYR A 497 23.77 -24.48 -14.58
CA TYR A 497 22.57 -25.35 -14.69
C TYR A 497 22.86 -26.80 -14.32
N LYS A 498 24.07 -27.30 -14.63
CA LYS A 498 24.47 -28.68 -14.25
C LYS A 498 24.57 -28.82 -12.72
N GLU A 499 25.19 -27.87 -12.03
CA GLU A 499 25.30 -27.88 -10.56
C GLU A 499 23.93 -27.71 -9.92
N TRP A 500 23.07 -26.86 -10.51
CA TRP A 500 21.68 -26.70 -10.12
C TRP A 500 20.91 -28.02 -10.07
N LEU A 501 21.06 -28.85 -11.14
CA LEU A 501 20.48 -30.20 -11.19
C LEU A 501 21.13 -31.14 -10.18
N GLU A 502 22.45 -31.03 -9.93
CA GLU A 502 23.16 -31.85 -8.93
C GLU A 502 22.71 -31.55 -7.49
N PHE A 503 22.23 -30.33 -7.23
CA PHE A 503 21.57 -29.96 -5.96
C PHE A 503 20.10 -30.44 -5.87
N GLY A 504 19.59 -31.12 -6.90
CA GLY A 504 18.23 -31.64 -6.96
C GLY A 504 17.18 -30.55 -7.28
N GLN A 505 17.62 -29.44 -7.86
CA GLN A 505 16.74 -28.38 -8.33
C GLN A 505 16.53 -28.52 -9.85
N SER A 506 15.33 -28.14 -10.39
CA SER A 506 15.05 -28.24 -11.84
C SER A 506 13.99 -27.26 -12.34
#